data_9dde395f5121dbd591fe06ed83ef14d0
#
_entry.id   9dde395f5121dbd591fe06ed83ef14d0
#
_cell.length_a   1.000
_cell.length_b   1.000
_cell.length_c   1.000
_cell.angle_alpha   90.00
_cell.angle_beta   90.00
_cell.angle_gamma   90.00
#
_symmetry.space_group_name_H-M   'P 1'
#
loop_
_entity.id
_entity.type
_entity.pdbx_description
1 polymer ?
#
loop_
_entity_poly.entity_id
_entity_poly.type
_entity_poly.pdbx_seq_one_letter_code
_entity_poly.pdbx_strand_id
1 'polypeptide(L)'
;MSEEKKTARQIIEGYDGPAVRIMEVCGTHTHEIFRLGIRKLLPKQVELISGPGCPVCVTPISYIDEAVYLALEKSVTICTFGDLVRVPGSKKSLADARSEGGKIHIVYSPADAEKYAKEHPEEEIVFLSVGFETTTPAGCLSVKKAKEEGITNYSMLIANKTMPQAYEALKGSADIFLYPGHVNAITGTKLCEELVQEGVSGVVAGFTAKELLTALAVALTHFQKGKPFFVNCYPRVVTEEGSKEAQRLVDTLMEACDSEWRGLGIIPGSGLRLRDEWGMYDARKKYQVPKMEGRANPACRCGDVLQGKCKPSDCKVFGKVCTPQHPVGACMVSGEGACSAYYMYGRE
;
A
#
# COMPACT_ATOMS: atom_id res chain seq x y z
N MET A 1 20.70 -20.13 38.80
CA MET A 1 20.70 -18.72 38.39
C MET A 1 19.66 -18.62 37.27
N SER A 2 18.54 -17.93 37.49
CA SER A 2 17.55 -17.68 36.42
C SER A 2 18.22 -16.74 35.42
N GLU A 3 18.42 -17.20 34.19
CA GLU A 3 18.80 -16.29 33.10
C GLU A 3 17.73 -15.21 33.04
N GLU A 4 18.13 -13.98 33.29
CA GLU A 4 17.27 -12.82 33.17
C GLU A 4 16.86 -12.71 31.71
N LYS A 5 15.55 -12.88 31.40
CA LYS A 5 15.04 -12.83 30.02
C LYS A 5 15.31 -11.44 29.44
N LYS A 6 16.17 -11.36 28.45
CA LYS A 6 16.46 -10.11 27.74
C LYS A 6 15.17 -9.52 27.15
N THR A 7 15.01 -8.22 27.27
CA THR A 7 13.92 -7.48 26.61
C THR A 7 14.13 -7.43 25.09
N ALA A 8 13.08 -7.21 24.32
CA ALA A 8 13.18 -7.06 22.85
C ALA A 8 14.22 -5.98 22.45
N ARG A 9 14.24 -4.86 23.18
CA ARG A 9 15.23 -3.80 22.96
C ARG A 9 16.67 -4.28 23.21
N GLN A 10 16.91 -4.99 24.30
CA GLN A 10 18.24 -5.54 24.60
C GLN A 10 18.71 -6.58 23.58
N ILE A 11 17.77 -7.35 23.00
CA ILE A 11 18.08 -8.30 21.91
C ILE A 11 18.50 -7.55 20.66
N ILE A 12 17.76 -6.47 20.29
CA ILE A 12 18.07 -5.67 19.11
C ILE A 12 19.40 -4.96 19.27
N GLU A 13 19.59 -4.21 20.35
CA GLU A 13 20.82 -3.44 20.62
C GLU A 13 22.06 -4.34 20.78
N GLY A 14 21.87 -5.55 21.29
CA GLY A 14 22.93 -6.55 21.48
C GLY A 14 23.10 -7.53 20.32
N TYR A 15 22.48 -7.29 19.17
CA TYR A 15 22.63 -8.18 18.02
C TYR A 15 24.06 -8.11 17.45
N ASP A 16 24.72 -9.24 17.42
CA ASP A 16 26.12 -9.43 16.96
C ASP A 16 26.20 -10.42 15.77
N GLY A 17 25.05 -10.78 15.19
CA GLY A 17 24.96 -11.68 14.05
C GLY A 17 25.39 -11.07 12.73
N PRO A 18 25.23 -11.80 11.60
CA PRO A 18 25.60 -11.33 10.28
C PRO A 18 24.78 -10.09 9.88
N ALA A 19 25.29 -9.37 8.86
CA ALA A 19 24.55 -8.25 8.28
C ALA A 19 23.20 -8.73 7.74
N VAL A 20 22.12 -7.96 8.02
CA VAL A 20 20.76 -8.33 7.67
C VAL A 20 19.97 -7.12 7.17
N ARG A 21 19.25 -7.33 6.08
CA ARG A 21 18.33 -6.34 5.48
C ARG A 21 16.90 -6.80 5.73
N ILE A 22 16.12 -5.99 6.44
CA ILE A 22 14.71 -6.26 6.76
C ILE A 22 13.86 -5.26 5.97
N MET A 23 12.98 -5.75 5.11
CA MET A 23 12.10 -4.90 4.31
C MET A 23 10.74 -4.75 4.97
N GLU A 24 10.36 -3.52 5.26
CA GLU A 24 9.02 -3.15 5.68
C GLU A 24 8.08 -3.16 4.46
N VAL A 25 7.24 -4.16 4.31
CA VAL A 25 6.26 -4.24 3.21
C VAL A 25 4.89 -3.70 3.64
N CYS A 26 4.93 -2.63 4.45
CA CYS A 26 3.76 -1.94 4.99
C CYS A 26 4.07 -0.45 5.21
N GLY A 27 3.26 0.43 4.64
CA GLY A 27 3.44 1.87 4.82
C GLY A 27 3.25 2.34 6.25
N THR A 28 2.29 1.76 6.97
CA THR A 28 2.07 2.03 8.40
C THR A 28 3.28 1.61 9.24
N HIS A 29 3.91 0.45 8.95
CA HIS A 29 5.15 0.05 9.62
C HIS A 29 6.27 1.06 9.36
N THR A 30 6.47 1.47 8.12
CA THR A 30 7.48 2.49 7.77
C THR A 30 7.25 3.77 8.55
N HIS A 31 6.01 4.28 8.55
CA HIS A 31 5.64 5.49 9.30
C HIS A 31 5.94 5.34 10.81
N GLU A 32 5.45 4.27 11.44
CA GLU A 32 5.61 4.06 12.89
C GLU A 32 7.06 3.82 13.29
N ILE A 33 7.83 3.08 12.51
CA ILE A 33 9.25 2.82 12.77
C ILE A 33 10.05 4.14 12.75
N PHE A 34 9.74 5.04 11.82
CA PHE A 34 10.35 6.38 11.80
C PHE A 34 9.87 7.22 12.96
N ARG A 35 8.54 7.32 13.18
CA ARG A 35 7.94 8.14 14.24
C ARG A 35 8.44 7.74 15.64
N LEU A 36 8.60 6.46 15.89
CA LEU A 36 9.06 5.91 17.15
C LEU A 36 10.60 5.90 17.29
N GLY A 37 11.34 6.30 16.27
CA GLY A 37 12.80 6.33 16.27
C GLY A 37 13.45 4.94 16.38
N ILE A 38 12.76 3.87 15.98
CA ILE A 38 13.25 2.48 16.10
C ILE A 38 14.57 2.29 15.34
N ARG A 39 14.74 2.96 14.20
CA ARG A 39 15.97 2.90 13.40
C ARG A 39 17.22 3.30 14.20
N LYS A 40 17.10 4.19 15.20
CA LYS A 40 18.21 4.63 16.05
C LYS A 40 18.67 3.59 17.06
N LEU A 41 17.84 2.56 17.30
CA LEU A 41 18.16 1.44 18.20
C LEU A 41 18.91 0.31 17.48
N LEU A 42 18.96 0.34 16.15
CA LEU A 42 19.52 -0.74 15.37
C LEU A 42 21.05 -0.67 15.34
N PRO A 43 21.76 -1.79 15.53
CA PRO A 43 23.19 -1.86 15.30
C PRO A 43 23.51 -1.76 13.80
N LYS A 44 24.74 -1.38 13.48
CA LYS A 44 25.17 -1.04 12.10
C LYS A 44 24.93 -2.14 11.05
N GLN A 45 24.93 -3.41 11.48
CA GLN A 45 24.70 -4.56 10.61
C GLN A 45 23.22 -4.83 10.33
N VAL A 46 22.28 -4.13 10.97
CA VAL A 46 20.84 -4.27 10.74
C VAL A 46 20.32 -3.07 9.94
N GLU A 47 19.90 -3.33 8.73
CA GLU A 47 19.32 -2.30 7.85
C GLU A 47 17.82 -2.52 7.68
N LEU A 48 17.01 -1.49 7.98
CA LEU A 48 15.60 -1.46 7.61
C LEU A 48 15.42 -0.76 6.26
N ILE A 49 14.66 -1.40 5.39
CA ILE A 49 14.37 -0.93 4.03
C ILE A 49 12.88 -0.73 3.90
N SER A 50 12.45 0.42 3.40
CA SER A 50 11.05 0.67 3.10
C SER A 50 10.69 0.07 1.74
N GLY A 51 9.78 -0.89 1.74
CA GLY A 51 9.26 -1.56 0.54
C GLY A 51 7.94 -0.97 0.02
N PRO A 52 7.27 -1.63 -0.92
CA PRO A 52 6.06 -1.13 -1.60
C PRO A 52 4.78 -1.32 -0.78
N GLY A 53 4.80 -0.96 0.50
CA GLY A 53 3.71 -1.18 1.44
C GLY A 53 2.64 -0.08 1.49
N CYS A 54 2.76 1.00 0.71
CA CYS A 54 1.77 2.08 0.64
C CYS A 54 1.00 1.98 -0.68
N PRO A 55 -0.33 1.78 -0.67
CA PRO A 55 -1.12 1.61 -1.90
C PRO A 55 -1.10 2.85 -2.79
N VAL A 56 -1.10 4.05 -2.21
CA VAL A 56 -0.99 5.32 -2.96
C VAL A 56 0.36 5.41 -3.68
N CYS A 57 1.42 4.98 -3.02
CA CYS A 57 2.79 5.06 -3.56
C CYS A 57 3.01 4.14 -4.75
N VAL A 58 2.37 2.98 -4.76
CA VAL A 58 2.49 1.98 -5.83
C VAL A 58 1.45 2.12 -6.93
N THR A 59 0.47 3.02 -6.78
CA THR A 59 -0.53 3.30 -7.80
C THR A 59 0.15 3.91 -9.03
N PRO A 60 -0.09 3.39 -10.25
CA PRO A 60 0.55 3.88 -11.47
C PRO A 60 0.12 5.31 -11.80
N ILE A 61 0.97 6.01 -12.54
CA ILE A 61 0.73 7.40 -12.95
C ILE A 61 -0.47 7.45 -13.91
N SER A 62 -0.57 6.47 -14.81
CA SER A 62 -1.70 6.31 -15.74
C SER A 62 -3.05 6.33 -15.04
N TYR A 63 -3.15 5.77 -13.84
CA TYR A 63 -4.39 5.79 -13.05
C TYR A 63 -4.79 7.20 -12.61
N ILE A 64 -3.82 8.04 -12.25
CA ILE A 64 -4.11 9.45 -11.93
C ILE A 64 -4.54 10.20 -13.20
N ASP A 65 -3.91 9.91 -14.34
CA ASP A 65 -4.29 10.49 -15.62
C ASP A 65 -5.72 10.06 -16.03
N GLU A 66 -6.11 8.80 -15.81
CA GLU A 66 -7.48 8.30 -16.00
C GLU A 66 -8.48 9.05 -15.10
N ALA A 67 -8.13 9.27 -13.83
CA ALA A 67 -8.99 10.00 -12.89
C ALA A 67 -9.16 11.47 -13.28
N VAL A 68 -8.08 12.13 -13.74
CA VAL A 68 -8.12 13.50 -14.27
C VAL A 68 -8.98 13.57 -15.54
N TYR A 69 -8.83 12.61 -16.46
CA TYR A 69 -9.66 12.51 -17.67
C TYR A 69 -11.15 12.37 -17.32
N LEU A 70 -11.49 11.50 -16.38
CA LEU A 70 -12.89 11.34 -15.94
C LEU A 70 -13.46 12.65 -15.38
N ALA A 71 -12.69 13.36 -14.55
CA ALA A 71 -13.13 14.61 -13.96
C ALA A 71 -13.36 15.74 -14.98
N LEU A 72 -12.47 15.86 -15.98
CA LEU A 72 -12.48 17.00 -16.90
C LEU A 72 -13.25 16.70 -18.20
N GLU A 73 -13.09 15.50 -18.77
CA GLU A 73 -13.65 15.17 -20.07
C GLU A 73 -15.00 14.44 -20.00
N LYS A 74 -15.26 13.73 -18.89
CA LYS A 74 -16.53 13.03 -18.66
C LYS A 74 -17.45 13.76 -17.68
N SER A 75 -16.97 14.85 -17.09
CA SER A 75 -17.72 15.69 -16.14
C SER A 75 -18.32 14.90 -14.97
N VAL A 76 -17.68 13.80 -14.57
CA VAL A 76 -18.10 13.00 -13.42
C VAL A 76 -17.56 13.60 -12.14
N THR A 77 -18.25 13.40 -11.03
CA THR A 77 -17.74 13.74 -9.72
C THR A 77 -16.83 12.62 -9.21
N ILE A 78 -15.55 12.94 -9.01
CA ILE A 78 -14.55 12.01 -8.44
C ILE A 78 -14.64 12.04 -6.93
N CYS A 79 -15.01 10.93 -6.31
CA CYS A 79 -14.90 10.70 -4.88
C CYS A 79 -13.58 10.00 -4.56
N THR A 80 -12.78 10.56 -3.66
CA THR A 80 -11.43 10.03 -3.38
C THR A 80 -10.96 10.28 -1.97
N PHE A 81 -10.01 9.49 -1.49
CA PHE A 81 -9.26 9.81 -0.27
C PHE A 81 -8.37 11.04 -0.47
N GLY A 82 -8.19 11.83 0.59
CA GLY A 82 -7.48 13.10 0.53
C GLY A 82 -6.04 13.02 -0.01
N ASP A 83 -5.34 11.92 0.27
CA ASP A 83 -3.97 11.71 -0.20
C ASP A 83 -3.87 11.70 -1.74
N LEU A 84 -4.84 11.08 -2.43
CA LEU A 84 -4.80 10.97 -3.89
C LEU A 84 -4.94 12.32 -4.61
N VAL A 85 -5.56 13.31 -3.98
CA VAL A 85 -5.82 14.63 -4.59
C VAL A 85 -4.53 15.32 -5.07
N ARG A 86 -3.42 15.12 -4.34
CA ARG A 86 -2.14 15.76 -4.64
C ARG A 86 -1.12 14.84 -5.33
N VAL A 87 -1.49 13.58 -5.60
CA VAL A 87 -0.59 12.67 -6.32
C VAL A 87 -0.39 13.16 -7.75
N PRO A 88 0.87 13.36 -8.20
CA PRO A 88 1.13 13.81 -9.55
C PRO A 88 0.76 12.72 -10.57
N GLY A 89 -0.02 13.09 -11.59
CA GLY A 89 -0.15 12.38 -12.85
C GLY A 89 0.99 12.76 -13.81
N SER A 90 0.85 12.42 -15.08
CA SER A 90 1.82 12.79 -16.13
C SER A 90 1.92 14.30 -16.35
N LYS A 91 0.82 15.00 -16.25
CA LYS A 91 0.73 16.47 -16.47
C LYS A 91 0.02 17.18 -15.33
N LYS A 92 -1.00 16.56 -14.75
CA LYS A 92 -1.91 17.16 -13.77
C LYS A 92 -2.16 16.20 -12.61
N SER A 93 -2.40 16.74 -11.44
CA SER A 93 -3.00 16.06 -10.31
C SER A 93 -4.51 16.28 -10.28
N LEU A 94 -5.23 15.62 -9.38
CA LEU A 94 -6.64 15.94 -9.14
C LEU A 94 -6.84 17.33 -8.53
N ALA A 95 -5.84 17.87 -7.81
CA ALA A 95 -5.87 19.26 -7.34
C ALA A 95 -5.85 20.25 -8.52
N ASP A 96 -5.04 19.98 -9.53
CA ASP A 96 -5.00 20.78 -10.76
C ASP A 96 -6.33 20.66 -11.53
N ALA A 97 -6.86 19.44 -11.69
CA ALA A 97 -8.16 19.21 -12.31
C ALA A 97 -9.28 19.98 -11.59
N ARG A 98 -9.26 20.03 -10.27
CA ARG A 98 -10.23 20.79 -9.47
C ARG A 98 -10.14 22.29 -9.75
N SER A 99 -8.94 22.83 -9.91
CA SER A 99 -8.75 24.25 -10.26
C SER A 99 -9.26 24.60 -11.67
N GLU A 100 -9.36 23.62 -12.56
CA GLU A 100 -9.88 23.74 -13.91
C GLU A 100 -11.39 23.41 -14.01
N GLY A 101 -12.07 23.25 -12.89
CA GLY A 101 -13.52 23.02 -12.83
C GLY A 101 -13.95 21.56 -12.65
N GLY A 102 -13.01 20.63 -12.53
CA GLY A 102 -13.31 19.22 -12.21
C GLY A 102 -13.92 19.07 -10.81
N LYS A 103 -14.96 18.26 -10.71
CA LYS A 103 -15.63 17.98 -9.43
C LYS A 103 -14.88 16.91 -8.65
N ILE A 104 -14.22 17.31 -7.55
CA ILE A 104 -13.46 16.42 -6.68
C ILE A 104 -14.02 16.50 -5.27
N HIS A 105 -14.57 15.38 -4.79
CA HIS A 105 -15.15 15.24 -3.47
C HIS A 105 -14.28 14.32 -2.60
N ILE A 106 -13.84 14.80 -1.42
CA ILE A 106 -13.02 14.01 -0.52
C ILE A 106 -13.93 13.21 0.40
N VAL A 107 -13.70 11.91 0.45
CA VAL A 107 -14.43 10.94 1.28
C VAL A 107 -13.47 10.17 2.18
N TYR A 108 -14.00 9.57 3.23
CA TYR A 108 -13.23 8.77 4.20
C TYR A 108 -13.47 7.27 4.04
N SER A 109 -14.50 6.89 3.26
CA SER A 109 -14.81 5.50 2.97
C SER A 109 -15.49 5.35 1.60
N PRO A 110 -15.47 4.14 0.99
CA PRO A 110 -16.29 3.84 -0.20
C PRO A 110 -17.80 4.02 0.06
N ALA A 111 -18.25 3.78 1.30
CA ALA A 111 -19.64 3.97 1.70
C ALA A 111 -20.07 5.44 1.65
N ASP A 112 -19.16 6.39 1.93
CA ASP A 112 -19.47 7.82 1.81
C ASP A 112 -19.70 8.19 0.34
N ALA A 113 -18.93 7.61 -0.59
CA ALA A 113 -19.08 7.84 -2.02
C ALA A 113 -20.37 7.22 -2.56
N GLU A 114 -20.73 6.02 -2.10
CA GLU A 114 -22.01 5.37 -2.45
C GLU A 114 -23.20 6.19 -1.92
N LYS A 115 -23.14 6.64 -0.67
CA LYS A 115 -24.14 7.51 -0.07
C LYS A 115 -24.27 8.84 -0.85
N TYR A 116 -23.14 9.45 -1.21
CA TYR A 116 -23.13 10.68 -2.01
C TYR A 116 -23.83 10.45 -3.36
N ALA A 117 -23.59 9.33 -4.04
CA ALA A 117 -24.28 8.99 -5.27
C ALA A 117 -25.81 8.86 -5.10
N LYS A 118 -26.25 8.27 -3.99
CA LYS A 118 -27.68 8.15 -3.66
C LYS A 118 -28.34 9.50 -3.40
N GLU A 119 -27.62 10.44 -2.78
CA GLU A 119 -28.09 11.80 -2.46
C GLU A 119 -28.05 12.73 -3.66
N HIS A 120 -27.27 12.40 -4.71
CA HIS A 120 -27.07 13.20 -5.93
C HIS A 120 -27.37 12.37 -7.19
N PRO A 121 -28.63 11.95 -7.40
CA PRO A 121 -28.99 11.09 -8.52
C PRO A 121 -28.79 11.74 -9.90
N GLU A 122 -28.63 13.06 -9.97
CA GLU A 122 -28.34 13.84 -11.17
C GLU A 122 -26.85 13.88 -11.53
N GLU A 123 -25.97 13.41 -10.63
CA GLU A 123 -24.53 13.38 -10.84
C GLU A 123 -24.04 11.96 -11.08
N GLU A 124 -23.05 11.81 -11.95
CA GLU A 124 -22.31 10.56 -12.10
C GLU A 124 -21.11 10.54 -11.15
N ILE A 125 -21.03 9.52 -10.33
CA ILE A 125 -20.05 9.43 -9.24
C ILE A 125 -19.07 8.31 -9.52
N VAL A 126 -17.78 8.64 -9.48
CA VAL A 126 -16.68 7.67 -9.59
C VAL A 126 -15.84 7.67 -8.32
N PHE A 127 -15.86 6.56 -7.59
CA PHE A 127 -14.96 6.37 -6.45
C PHE A 127 -13.60 5.85 -6.90
N LEU A 128 -12.52 6.49 -6.48
CA LEU A 128 -11.16 6.03 -6.72
C LEU A 128 -10.78 4.93 -5.73
N SER A 129 -10.92 3.69 -6.17
CA SER A 129 -10.63 2.51 -5.35
C SER A 129 -9.14 2.16 -5.40
N VAL A 130 -8.38 2.66 -4.44
CA VAL A 130 -6.95 2.41 -4.25
C VAL A 130 -6.75 1.74 -2.90
N GLY A 131 -6.09 0.60 -2.88
CA GLY A 131 -5.87 -0.14 -1.64
C GLY A 131 -5.27 -1.52 -1.85
N PHE A 132 -4.97 -2.16 -0.74
CA PHE A 132 -4.62 -3.57 -0.65
C PHE A 132 -5.79 -4.38 -0.09
N GLU A 133 -5.52 -5.59 0.38
CA GLU A 133 -6.53 -6.52 0.92
C GLU A 133 -7.37 -5.91 2.06
N THR A 134 -6.81 -4.95 2.78
CA THR A 134 -7.48 -4.30 3.92
C THR A 134 -8.64 -3.40 3.51
N THR A 135 -8.54 -2.74 2.36
CA THR A 135 -9.52 -1.74 1.89
C THR A 135 -10.44 -2.28 0.80
N THR A 136 -10.02 -3.31 0.08
CA THR A 136 -10.78 -3.93 -1.01
C THR A 136 -12.17 -4.41 -0.58
N PRO A 137 -12.36 -5.07 0.58
CA PRO A 137 -13.69 -5.52 1.01
C PRO A 137 -14.70 -4.38 1.18
N ALA A 138 -14.26 -3.21 1.66
CA ALA A 138 -15.14 -2.06 1.80
C ALA A 138 -15.60 -1.51 0.44
N GLY A 139 -14.72 -1.52 -0.58
CA GLY A 139 -15.09 -1.19 -1.96
C GLY A 139 -16.10 -2.19 -2.53
N CYS A 140 -15.88 -3.50 -2.32
CA CYS A 140 -16.82 -4.54 -2.73
C CYS A 140 -18.18 -4.35 -2.06
N LEU A 141 -18.20 -4.04 -0.77
CA LEU A 141 -19.45 -3.83 -0.02
C LEU A 141 -20.23 -2.64 -0.58
N SER A 142 -19.57 -1.53 -0.94
CA SER A 142 -20.24 -0.36 -1.51
C SER A 142 -20.87 -0.67 -2.87
N VAL A 143 -20.19 -1.44 -3.72
CA VAL A 143 -20.75 -1.88 -5.02
C VAL A 143 -21.95 -2.82 -4.83
N LYS A 144 -21.81 -3.80 -3.91
CA LYS A 144 -22.89 -4.72 -3.59
C LYS A 144 -24.13 -3.96 -3.13
N LYS A 145 -23.96 -3.03 -2.21
CA LYS A 145 -25.04 -2.20 -1.67
C LYS A 145 -25.64 -1.30 -2.74
N ALA A 146 -24.81 -0.67 -3.59
CA ALA A 146 -25.30 0.14 -4.71
C ALA A 146 -26.21 -0.68 -5.65
N LYS A 147 -25.85 -1.95 -5.93
CA LYS A 147 -26.70 -2.87 -6.72
C LYS A 147 -28.00 -3.21 -6.01
N GLU A 148 -27.94 -3.54 -4.72
CA GLU A 148 -29.12 -3.87 -3.90
C GLU A 148 -30.11 -2.71 -3.80
N GLU A 149 -29.61 -1.48 -3.74
CA GLU A 149 -30.42 -0.26 -3.64
C GLU A 149 -30.77 0.39 -5.01
N GLY A 150 -30.32 -0.22 -6.12
CA GLY A 150 -30.60 0.28 -7.46
C GLY A 150 -29.89 1.60 -7.81
N ILE A 151 -28.75 1.89 -7.15
CA ILE A 151 -27.94 3.08 -7.43
C ILE A 151 -27.11 2.84 -8.70
N THR A 152 -27.47 3.49 -9.81
CA THR A 152 -26.86 3.29 -11.11
C THR A 152 -25.82 4.35 -11.50
N ASN A 153 -25.82 5.48 -10.81
CA ASN A 153 -24.92 6.60 -11.01
C ASN A 153 -23.59 6.48 -10.22
N TYR A 154 -23.38 5.35 -9.49
CA TYR A 154 -22.14 5.02 -8.79
C TYR A 154 -21.26 4.08 -9.62
N SER A 155 -19.96 4.27 -9.58
CA SER A 155 -18.98 3.32 -10.13
C SER A 155 -17.62 3.48 -9.47
N MET A 156 -16.72 2.53 -9.69
CA MET A 156 -15.35 2.58 -9.16
C MET A 156 -14.33 2.59 -10.28
N LEU A 157 -13.33 3.45 -10.18
CA LEU A 157 -12.07 3.32 -10.90
C LEU A 157 -11.12 2.50 -10.01
N ILE A 158 -10.76 1.30 -10.46
CA ILE A 158 -10.12 0.30 -9.60
C ILE A 158 -8.60 0.26 -9.83
N ALA A 159 -7.82 0.36 -8.76
CA ALA A 159 -6.39 0.11 -8.71
C ALA A 159 -6.01 -0.71 -7.47
N ASN A 160 -6.95 -1.49 -6.94
CA ASN A 160 -6.68 -2.40 -5.83
C ASN A 160 -5.66 -3.45 -6.23
N LYS A 161 -4.74 -3.73 -5.32
CA LYS A 161 -3.63 -4.66 -5.50
C LYS A 161 -3.59 -5.69 -4.39
N THR A 162 -2.92 -6.80 -4.64
CA THR A 162 -2.70 -7.86 -3.67
C THR A 162 -1.22 -8.06 -3.41
N MET A 163 -0.87 -8.28 -2.15
CA MET A 163 0.53 -8.34 -1.70
C MET A 163 1.25 -9.65 -2.02
N PRO A 164 0.59 -10.82 -2.16
CA PRO A 164 1.26 -12.08 -2.42
C PRO A 164 2.28 -12.05 -3.56
N GLN A 165 1.83 -11.63 -4.74
CA GLN A 165 2.67 -11.57 -5.94
C GLN A 165 3.76 -10.50 -5.84
N ALA A 166 3.53 -9.45 -5.04
CA ALA A 166 4.55 -8.46 -4.77
C ALA A 166 5.67 -9.02 -3.89
N TYR A 167 5.36 -9.89 -2.92
CA TYR A 167 6.39 -10.58 -2.12
C TYR A 167 7.27 -11.47 -3.00
N GLU A 168 6.67 -12.20 -3.93
CA GLU A 168 7.43 -12.99 -4.90
C GLU A 168 8.33 -12.11 -5.79
N ALA A 169 7.80 -11.02 -6.33
CA ALA A 169 8.56 -10.08 -7.16
C ALA A 169 9.72 -9.41 -6.41
N LEU A 170 9.66 -9.38 -5.08
CA LEU A 170 10.68 -8.78 -4.21
C LEU A 170 11.67 -9.81 -3.63
N LYS A 171 11.57 -11.10 -3.98
CA LYS A 171 12.53 -12.11 -3.54
C LYS A 171 13.97 -11.68 -3.83
N GLY A 172 14.86 -11.84 -2.86
CA GLY A 172 16.26 -11.45 -2.96
C GLY A 172 16.54 -9.96 -2.78
N SER A 173 15.52 -9.10 -2.64
CA SER A 173 15.73 -7.67 -2.34
C SER A 173 16.03 -7.40 -0.86
N ALA A 174 15.67 -8.33 0.03
CA ALA A 174 15.93 -8.29 1.46
C ALA A 174 16.07 -9.72 2.00
N ASP A 175 16.64 -9.85 3.21
CA ASP A 175 16.81 -11.14 3.89
C ASP A 175 15.53 -11.53 4.66
N ILE A 176 14.77 -10.55 5.13
CA ILE A 176 13.56 -10.76 5.93
C ILE A 176 12.49 -9.76 5.48
N PHE A 177 11.25 -10.21 5.36
CA PHE A 177 10.09 -9.34 5.23
C PHE A 177 9.40 -9.09 6.58
N LEU A 178 9.12 -7.83 6.87
CA LEU A 178 8.23 -7.40 7.95
C LEU A 178 6.82 -7.27 7.36
N TYR A 179 6.04 -8.36 7.47
CA TYR A 179 4.70 -8.46 6.90
C TYR A 179 3.67 -7.60 7.64
N PRO A 180 2.74 -6.99 6.92
CA PRO A 180 1.72 -6.11 7.49
C PRO A 180 0.64 -6.89 8.24
N GLY A 181 0.52 -6.67 9.55
CA GLY A 181 -0.50 -7.33 10.35
C GLY A 181 -1.93 -7.09 9.85
N HIS A 182 -2.22 -5.91 9.29
CA HIS A 182 -3.55 -5.61 8.73
C HIS A 182 -3.87 -6.46 7.50
N VAL A 183 -2.91 -6.65 6.56
CA VAL A 183 -3.11 -7.52 5.39
C VAL A 183 -3.31 -8.95 5.84
N ASN A 184 -2.43 -9.45 6.72
CA ASN A 184 -2.52 -10.82 7.22
C ASN A 184 -3.76 -11.07 8.09
N ALA A 185 -4.37 -10.03 8.69
CA ALA A 185 -5.69 -10.17 9.33
C ALA A 185 -6.81 -10.53 8.32
N ILE A 186 -6.65 -10.12 7.06
CA ILE A 186 -7.58 -10.47 5.99
C ILE A 186 -7.19 -11.80 5.32
N THR A 187 -5.92 -11.94 4.93
CA THR A 187 -5.44 -13.07 4.11
C THR A 187 -5.05 -14.31 4.91
N GLY A 188 -4.78 -14.18 6.21
CA GLY A 188 -4.19 -15.23 7.03
C GLY A 188 -2.67 -15.34 6.88
N THR A 189 -2.11 -16.46 7.37
CA THR A 189 -0.65 -16.67 7.39
C THR A 189 -0.16 -17.69 6.35
N LYS A 190 -1.05 -18.49 5.78
CA LYS A 190 -0.72 -19.64 4.94
C LYS A 190 0.29 -19.32 3.83
N LEU A 191 0.06 -18.22 3.11
CA LEU A 191 0.97 -17.80 2.05
C LEU A 191 2.37 -17.45 2.57
N CYS A 192 2.46 -16.77 3.72
CA CYS A 192 3.76 -16.43 4.32
C CYS A 192 4.54 -17.68 4.74
N GLU A 193 3.82 -18.73 5.15
CA GLU A 193 4.37 -20.05 5.48
C GLU A 193 4.84 -20.78 4.22
N GLU A 194 4.08 -20.71 3.12
CA GLU A 194 4.46 -21.26 1.82
C GLU A 194 5.74 -20.60 1.28
N LEU A 195 5.88 -19.31 1.40
CA LEU A 195 7.08 -18.55 0.99
C LEU A 195 8.36 -18.99 1.71
N VAL A 196 8.26 -19.57 2.91
CA VAL A 196 9.42 -20.17 3.61
C VAL A 196 10.00 -21.34 2.82
N GLN A 197 9.17 -22.15 2.15
CA GLN A 197 9.60 -23.26 1.29
C GLN A 197 10.44 -22.77 0.11
N GLU A 198 10.25 -21.50 -0.26
CA GLU A 198 10.96 -20.83 -1.34
C GLU A 198 12.16 -20.00 -0.85
N GLY A 199 12.53 -20.17 0.42
CA GLY A 199 13.68 -19.52 1.02
C GLY A 199 13.42 -18.09 1.56
N VAL A 200 12.17 -17.65 1.59
CA VAL A 200 11.81 -16.30 2.09
C VAL A 200 11.58 -16.35 3.59
N SER A 201 12.29 -15.47 4.32
CA SER A 201 12.05 -15.30 5.76
C SER A 201 11.15 -14.12 6.04
N GLY A 202 10.31 -14.22 7.08
CA GLY A 202 9.47 -13.10 7.46
C GLY A 202 8.81 -13.22 8.82
N VAL A 203 8.36 -12.08 9.32
CA VAL A 203 7.59 -11.96 10.55
C VAL A 203 6.38 -11.07 10.32
N VAL A 204 5.22 -11.47 10.83
CA VAL A 204 4.05 -10.59 10.88
C VAL A 204 4.14 -9.72 12.13
N ALA A 205 3.98 -8.41 11.99
CA ALA A 205 4.00 -7.48 13.11
C ALA A 205 2.69 -6.69 13.25
N GLY A 206 2.39 -6.31 14.49
CA GLY A 206 1.43 -5.24 14.79
C GLY A 206 2.08 -3.86 14.65
N PHE A 207 1.47 -2.83 15.23
CA PHE A 207 1.80 -1.43 14.91
C PHE A 207 2.26 -0.61 16.13
N THR A 208 2.14 -1.14 17.32
CA THR A 208 2.64 -0.48 18.53
C THR A 208 4.15 -0.64 18.66
N ALA A 209 4.80 0.26 19.41
CA ALA A 209 6.23 0.16 19.68
C ALA A 209 6.64 -1.21 20.22
N LYS A 210 5.85 -1.78 21.15
CA LYS A 210 6.10 -3.10 21.73
C LYS A 210 6.03 -4.20 20.68
N GLU A 211 5.02 -4.18 19.80
CA GLU A 211 4.82 -5.18 18.76
C GLU A 211 5.93 -5.13 17.70
N LEU A 212 6.30 -3.93 17.24
CA LEU A 212 7.39 -3.74 16.30
C LEU A 212 8.74 -4.19 16.86
N LEU A 213 9.08 -3.78 18.09
CA LEU A 213 10.32 -4.21 18.74
C LEU A 213 10.34 -5.73 18.96
N THR A 214 9.21 -6.32 19.37
CA THR A 214 9.10 -7.78 19.53
C THR A 214 9.32 -8.50 18.19
N ALA A 215 8.68 -8.05 17.11
CA ALA A 215 8.83 -8.67 15.80
C ALA A 215 10.27 -8.56 15.28
N LEU A 216 10.93 -7.41 15.43
CA LEU A 216 12.33 -7.22 15.07
C LEU A 216 13.28 -8.10 15.89
N ALA A 217 13.08 -8.19 17.21
CA ALA A 217 13.88 -9.07 18.07
C ALA A 217 13.73 -10.55 17.68
N VAL A 218 12.50 -10.99 17.40
CA VAL A 218 12.21 -12.35 16.91
C VAL A 218 12.86 -12.59 15.56
N ALA A 219 12.73 -11.65 14.62
CA ALA A 219 13.34 -11.74 13.29
C ALA A 219 14.86 -11.92 13.38
N LEU A 220 15.55 -11.08 14.17
CA LEU A 220 17.00 -11.16 14.35
C LEU A 220 17.43 -12.47 15.02
N THR A 221 16.69 -12.91 16.05
CA THR A 221 16.97 -14.18 16.75
C THR A 221 16.83 -15.40 15.82
N HIS A 222 15.83 -15.40 14.94
CA HIS A 222 15.64 -16.50 13.99
C HIS A 222 16.64 -16.44 12.83
N PHE A 223 17.00 -15.26 12.36
CA PHE A 223 17.96 -15.09 11.28
C PHE A 223 19.35 -15.65 11.64
N GLN A 224 19.80 -15.51 12.88
CA GLN A 224 21.05 -16.10 13.37
C GLN A 224 21.09 -17.63 13.26
N LYS A 225 19.93 -18.31 13.17
CA LYS A 225 19.88 -19.78 13.01
C LYS A 225 20.18 -20.25 11.60
N GLY A 226 20.29 -19.32 10.63
CA GLY A 226 20.69 -19.59 9.23
C GLY A 226 19.72 -20.42 8.40
N LYS A 227 18.44 -20.46 8.79
CA LYS A 227 17.37 -21.16 8.06
C LYS A 227 16.21 -20.22 7.78
N PRO A 228 15.53 -20.35 6.63
CA PRO A 228 14.31 -19.61 6.38
C PRO A 228 13.26 -19.86 7.46
N PHE A 229 12.48 -18.84 7.79
CA PHE A 229 11.51 -18.91 8.87
C PHE A 229 10.31 -17.98 8.63
N PHE A 230 9.19 -18.34 9.23
CA PHE A 230 8.03 -17.47 9.40
C PHE A 230 7.61 -17.45 10.86
N VAL A 231 7.29 -16.28 11.40
CA VAL A 231 6.72 -16.14 12.74
C VAL A 231 5.60 -15.10 12.74
N ASN A 232 4.43 -15.52 13.21
CA ASN A 232 3.35 -14.59 13.50
C ASN A 232 3.56 -13.94 14.88
N CYS A 233 4.03 -12.69 14.91
CA CYS A 233 4.21 -11.89 16.13
C CYS A 233 2.96 -11.04 16.48
N TYR A 234 1.83 -11.25 15.77
CA TYR A 234 0.57 -10.53 15.98
C TYR A 234 -0.65 -11.46 16.15
N PRO A 235 -0.52 -12.55 16.97
CA PRO A 235 -1.52 -13.63 17.03
C PRO A 235 -2.86 -13.19 17.63
N ARG A 236 -2.93 -12.04 18.31
CA ARG A 236 -4.19 -11.50 18.85
C ARG A 236 -5.16 -11.00 17.75
N VAL A 237 -4.66 -10.78 16.54
CA VAL A 237 -5.45 -10.27 15.39
C VAL A 237 -5.32 -11.19 14.19
N VAL A 238 -4.11 -11.69 13.92
CA VAL A 238 -3.81 -12.49 12.74
C VAL A 238 -3.96 -13.97 13.07
N THR A 239 -4.89 -14.62 12.37
CA THR A 239 -5.13 -16.07 12.41
C THR A 239 -4.58 -16.75 11.16
N GLU A 240 -4.49 -18.07 11.16
CA GLU A 240 -4.03 -18.84 10.00
C GLU A 240 -4.91 -18.61 8.77
N GLU A 241 -6.22 -18.54 8.95
CA GLU A 241 -7.19 -18.44 7.84
C GLU A 241 -7.57 -17.00 7.48
N GLY A 242 -7.24 -16.01 8.31
CA GLY A 242 -7.67 -14.63 8.13
C GLY A 242 -9.17 -14.43 8.24
N SER A 243 -9.69 -13.42 7.55
CA SER A 243 -11.13 -13.10 7.51
C SER A 243 -11.81 -13.78 6.32
N LYS A 244 -12.41 -14.94 6.55
CA LYS A 244 -13.15 -15.68 5.50
C LYS A 244 -14.31 -14.88 4.91
N GLU A 245 -14.94 -14.02 5.71
CA GLU A 245 -16.04 -13.17 5.24
C GLU A 245 -15.54 -12.13 4.23
N ALA A 246 -14.44 -11.43 4.57
CA ALA A 246 -13.83 -10.46 3.67
C ALA A 246 -13.32 -11.11 2.38
N GLN A 247 -12.65 -12.26 2.49
CA GLN A 247 -12.17 -13.03 1.34
C GLN A 247 -13.33 -13.42 0.42
N ARG A 248 -14.39 -14.04 0.94
CA ARG A 248 -15.57 -14.44 0.16
C ARG A 248 -16.25 -13.25 -0.53
N LEU A 249 -16.35 -12.10 0.15
CA LEU A 249 -16.92 -10.89 -0.45
C LEU A 249 -16.10 -10.44 -1.65
N VAL A 250 -14.78 -10.39 -1.52
CA VAL A 250 -13.88 -10.02 -2.63
C VAL A 250 -13.96 -11.05 -3.76
N ASP A 251 -13.90 -12.34 -3.47
CA ASP A 251 -13.98 -13.41 -4.47
C ASP A 251 -15.31 -13.42 -5.24
N THR A 252 -16.40 -12.95 -4.60
CA THR A 252 -17.71 -12.84 -5.25
C THR A 252 -17.75 -11.70 -6.26
N LEU A 253 -17.12 -10.57 -5.96
CA LEU A 253 -17.22 -9.37 -6.80
C LEU A 253 -16.02 -9.18 -7.72
N MET A 254 -14.84 -9.63 -7.32
CA MET A 254 -13.60 -9.35 -8.02
C MET A 254 -12.87 -10.62 -8.44
N GLU A 255 -11.98 -10.46 -9.39
CA GLU A 255 -11.05 -11.50 -9.84
C GLU A 255 -9.67 -10.90 -10.06
N ALA A 256 -8.63 -11.74 -9.96
CA ALA A 256 -7.25 -11.34 -10.15
C ALA A 256 -6.98 -10.92 -11.60
N CYS A 257 -6.14 -9.92 -11.77
CA CYS A 257 -5.64 -9.47 -13.06
C CYS A 257 -4.20 -8.97 -12.94
N ASP A 258 -3.53 -8.83 -14.07
CA ASP A 258 -2.22 -8.19 -14.11
C ASP A 258 -2.35 -6.73 -13.72
N SER A 259 -1.39 -6.23 -12.95
CA SER A 259 -1.41 -4.84 -12.50
C SER A 259 -0.03 -4.19 -12.60
N GLU A 260 -0.03 -2.95 -13.07
CA GLU A 260 1.15 -2.11 -13.01
C GLU A 260 1.35 -1.57 -11.60
N TRP A 261 2.55 -1.73 -11.07
CA TRP A 261 3.00 -1.15 -9.81
C TRP A 261 4.01 -0.05 -10.11
N ARG A 262 3.76 1.15 -9.61
CA ARG A 262 4.70 2.26 -9.79
C ARG A 262 6.09 1.86 -9.31
N GLY A 263 7.07 1.89 -10.21
CA GLY A 263 8.45 1.55 -9.93
C GLY A 263 8.81 0.07 -9.96
N LEU A 264 7.83 -0.85 -9.98
CA LEU A 264 8.05 -2.30 -10.06
C LEU A 264 7.66 -2.88 -11.43
N GLY A 265 6.91 -2.09 -12.24
CA GLY A 265 6.38 -2.56 -13.51
C GLY A 265 5.12 -3.41 -13.35
N ILE A 266 4.82 -4.22 -14.36
CA ILE A 266 3.66 -5.13 -14.34
C ILE A 266 4.01 -6.37 -13.52
N ILE A 267 3.19 -6.65 -12.51
CA ILE A 267 3.26 -7.89 -11.73
C ILE A 267 2.02 -8.71 -12.07
N PRO A 268 2.18 -9.90 -12.67
CA PRO A 268 1.07 -10.76 -13.06
C PRO A 268 0.20 -11.15 -11.86
N GLY A 269 -1.12 -11.15 -12.04
CA GLY A 269 -2.10 -11.56 -11.03
C GLY A 269 -2.16 -10.73 -9.76
N SER A 270 -1.48 -9.57 -9.71
CA SER A 270 -1.34 -8.75 -8.50
C SER A 270 -2.37 -7.62 -8.39
N GLY A 271 -3.26 -7.50 -9.33
CA GLY A 271 -4.35 -6.54 -9.32
C GLY A 271 -5.70 -7.23 -9.19
N LEU A 272 -6.73 -6.41 -8.96
CA LEU A 272 -8.11 -6.86 -8.90
C LEU A 272 -8.96 -6.06 -9.88
N ARG A 273 -9.91 -6.74 -10.52
CA ARG A 273 -10.95 -6.12 -11.35
C ARG A 273 -12.32 -6.69 -10.98
N LEU A 274 -13.37 -5.93 -11.22
CA LEU A 274 -14.73 -6.44 -11.07
C LEU A 274 -15.01 -7.54 -12.09
N ARG A 275 -15.67 -8.61 -11.65
CA ARG A 275 -16.21 -9.64 -12.54
C ARG A 275 -17.23 -9.03 -13.50
N ASP A 276 -17.44 -9.63 -14.64
CA ASP A 276 -18.28 -9.05 -15.72
C ASP A 276 -19.72 -8.75 -15.30
N GLU A 277 -20.29 -9.54 -14.40
CA GLU A 277 -21.64 -9.32 -13.84
C GLU A 277 -21.77 -8.05 -13.00
N TRP A 278 -20.65 -7.45 -12.57
CA TRP A 278 -20.56 -6.19 -11.86
C TRP A 278 -20.03 -5.06 -12.75
N GLY A 279 -19.90 -5.30 -14.04
CA GLY A 279 -19.24 -4.39 -14.99
C GLY A 279 -19.88 -3.01 -15.11
N MET A 280 -21.16 -2.84 -14.78
CA MET A 280 -21.82 -1.53 -14.76
C MET A 280 -21.22 -0.59 -13.69
N TYR A 281 -20.57 -1.14 -12.66
CA TYR A 281 -19.88 -0.39 -11.61
C TYR A 281 -18.39 -0.20 -11.88
N ASP A 282 -17.86 -0.68 -13.01
CA ASP A 282 -16.50 -0.42 -13.48
C ASP A 282 -16.45 0.87 -14.29
N ALA A 283 -15.83 1.90 -13.74
CA ALA A 283 -15.74 3.20 -14.38
C ALA A 283 -15.00 3.15 -15.73
N ARG A 284 -14.00 2.27 -15.91
CA ARG A 284 -13.31 2.12 -17.19
C ARG A 284 -14.24 1.63 -18.29
N LYS A 285 -15.09 0.65 -17.97
CA LYS A 285 -16.10 0.12 -18.91
C LYS A 285 -17.22 1.13 -19.12
N LYS A 286 -17.80 1.68 -18.04
CA LYS A 286 -18.94 2.61 -18.08
C LYS A 286 -18.66 3.86 -18.89
N TYR A 287 -17.48 4.47 -18.75
CA TYR A 287 -17.10 5.72 -19.41
C TYR A 287 -16.16 5.52 -20.62
N GLN A 288 -15.86 4.28 -20.98
CA GLN A 288 -14.93 3.96 -22.07
C GLN A 288 -13.60 4.71 -21.93
N VAL A 289 -13.00 4.62 -20.72
CA VAL A 289 -11.76 5.33 -20.41
C VAL A 289 -10.63 4.82 -21.34
N PRO A 290 -9.97 5.69 -22.09
CA PRO A 290 -8.89 5.26 -22.96
C PRO A 290 -7.70 4.75 -22.16
N LYS A 291 -6.96 3.77 -22.71
CA LYS A 291 -5.71 3.32 -22.12
C LYS A 291 -4.70 4.47 -22.10
N MET A 292 -4.22 4.83 -20.93
CA MET A 292 -3.25 5.90 -20.74
C MET A 292 -1.87 5.36 -20.43
N GLU A 293 -0.85 6.01 -20.95
CA GLU A 293 0.55 5.74 -20.62
C GLU A 293 1.05 6.80 -19.63
N GLY A 294 1.30 6.37 -18.40
CA GLY A 294 1.81 7.26 -17.35
C GLY A 294 3.27 7.65 -17.61
N ARG A 295 3.59 8.93 -17.48
CA ARG A 295 4.95 9.46 -17.63
C ARG A 295 5.49 9.96 -16.30
N ALA A 296 6.47 9.23 -15.74
CA ALA A 296 7.14 9.61 -14.52
C ALA A 296 8.03 10.86 -14.72
N ASN A 297 8.11 11.71 -13.70
CA ASN A 297 9.14 12.73 -13.66
C ASN A 297 10.53 12.05 -13.56
N PRO A 298 11.45 12.24 -14.53
CA PRO A 298 12.73 11.54 -14.57
C PRO A 298 13.66 11.86 -13.39
N ALA A 299 13.42 12.97 -12.69
CA ALA A 299 14.18 13.32 -11.49
C ALA A 299 13.73 12.54 -10.23
N CYS A 300 12.54 11.90 -10.26
CA CYS A 300 11.98 11.17 -9.14
C CYS A 300 12.52 9.74 -9.08
N ARG A 301 13.09 9.35 -7.93
CA ARG A 301 13.59 7.98 -7.70
C ARG A 301 12.64 7.14 -6.83
N CYS A 302 11.34 7.46 -6.83
CA CYS A 302 10.35 6.76 -6.02
C CYS A 302 10.37 5.24 -6.26
N GLY A 303 10.51 4.80 -7.52
CA GLY A 303 10.61 3.39 -7.87
C GLY A 303 11.83 2.68 -7.26
N ASP A 304 12.99 3.34 -7.25
CA ASP A 304 14.20 2.78 -6.64
C ASP A 304 14.08 2.68 -5.12
N VAL A 305 13.44 3.69 -4.49
CA VAL A 305 13.18 3.68 -3.05
C VAL A 305 12.26 2.52 -2.67
N LEU A 306 11.18 2.29 -3.41
CA LEU A 306 10.22 1.21 -3.17
C LEU A 306 10.82 -0.19 -3.36
N GLN A 307 11.90 -0.30 -4.13
CA GLN A 307 12.67 -1.54 -4.32
C GLN A 307 13.82 -1.70 -3.33
N GLY A 308 14.02 -0.73 -2.42
CA GLY A 308 15.14 -0.73 -1.49
C GLY A 308 16.53 -0.53 -2.15
N LYS A 309 16.57 -0.03 -3.40
CA LYS A 309 17.80 0.25 -4.14
C LYS A 309 18.51 1.54 -3.72
N CYS A 310 17.77 2.46 -3.13
CA CYS A 310 18.31 3.71 -2.58
C CYS A 310 17.43 4.22 -1.43
N LYS A 311 18.00 5.07 -0.58
CA LYS A 311 17.26 5.80 0.47
C LYS A 311 16.59 7.05 -0.13
N PRO A 312 15.52 7.59 0.51
CA PRO A 312 14.94 8.87 0.09
C PRO A 312 15.96 10.00 0.01
N SER A 313 16.92 10.06 0.93
CA SER A 313 18.02 11.06 0.94
C SER A 313 18.91 11.02 -0.29
N ASP A 314 19.01 9.89 -0.99
CA ASP A 314 19.83 9.74 -2.19
C ASP A 314 19.15 10.31 -3.44
N CYS A 315 17.87 10.69 -3.33
CA CYS A 315 17.14 11.32 -4.41
C CYS A 315 17.47 12.82 -4.49
N LYS A 316 18.00 13.28 -5.64
CA LYS A 316 18.46 14.65 -5.83
C LYS A 316 17.41 15.73 -5.58
N VAL A 317 16.13 15.41 -5.76
CA VAL A 317 15.01 16.35 -5.55
C VAL A 317 14.42 16.27 -4.15
N PHE A 318 14.77 15.26 -3.35
CA PHE A 318 14.25 15.06 -2.00
C PHE A 318 14.55 16.24 -1.08
N GLY A 319 13.54 16.74 -0.38
CA GLY A 319 13.66 17.85 0.59
C GLY A 319 14.02 19.20 -0.01
N LYS A 320 14.18 19.29 -1.33
CA LYS A 320 14.48 20.52 -2.08
C LYS A 320 13.27 20.93 -2.92
N VAL A 321 13.14 20.32 -4.10
CA VAL A 321 12.00 20.51 -5.01
C VAL A 321 10.83 19.60 -4.60
N CYS A 322 11.12 18.36 -4.17
CA CYS A 322 10.12 17.40 -3.73
C CYS A 322 9.91 17.52 -2.21
N THR A 323 8.80 18.11 -1.82
CA THR A 323 8.36 18.30 -0.43
C THR A 323 6.90 17.86 -0.29
N PRO A 324 6.36 17.68 0.93
CA PRO A 324 4.95 17.36 1.12
C PRO A 324 3.99 18.41 0.52
N GLN A 325 4.42 19.67 0.41
CA GLN A 325 3.65 20.75 -0.21
C GLN A 325 3.72 20.69 -1.74
N HIS A 326 4.88 20.32 -2.28
CA HIS A 326 5.14 20.22 -3.73
C HIS A 326 5.71 18.85 -4.07
N PRO A 327 4.88 17.78 -4.04
CA PRO A 327 5.35 16.43 -4.27
C PRO A 327 5.66 16.19 -5.76
N VAL A 328 6.85 15.64 -6.02
CA VAL A 328 7.25 15.21 -7.37
C VAL A 328 6.87 13.73 -7.59
N GLY A 329 6.73 12.96 -6.52
CA GLY A 329 6.33 11.56 -6.55
C GLY A 329 5.35 11.20 -5.45
N ALA A 330 4.57 10.14 -5.66
CA ALA A 330 3.53 9.69 -4.75
C ALA A 330 4.03 9.39 -3.32
N CYS A 331 5.25 8.88 -3.17
CA CYS A 331 5.85 8.57 -1.86
C CYS A 331 6.04 9.78 -0.95
N MET A 332 5.98 11.01 -1.49
CA MET A 332 6.05 12.25 -0.70
C MET A 332 4.67 12.76 -0.30
N VAL A 333 3.60 12.25 -0.93
CA VAL A 333 2.21 12.70 -0.67
C VAL A 333 1.62 12.00 0.53
N SER A 334 1.65 10.67 0.53
CA SER A 334 1.05 9.88 1.61
C SER A 334 1.92 9.86 2.85
N GLY A 335 1.31 10.00 4.03
CA GLY A 335 2.00 9.83 5.32
C GLY A 335 2.65 8.46 5.50
N GLU A 336 2.15 7.45 4.78
CA GLU A 336 2.71 6.09 4.75
C GLU A 336 3.82 5.90 3.71
N GLY A 337 4.08 6.91 2.90
CA GLY A 337 5.13 6.86 1.89
C GLY A 337 6.52 6.97 2.50
N ALA A 338 7.47 6.16 2.01
CA ALA A 338 8.84 6.15 2.51
C ALA A 338 9.50 7.54 2.48
N CYS A 339 9.31 8.31 1.40
CA CYS A 339 9.86 9.67 1.31
C CYS A 339 9.23 10.61 2.32
N SER A 340 7.90 10.56 2.52
CA SER A 340 7.19 11.39 3.49
C SER A 340 7.62 11.09 4.91
N ALA A 341 7.66 9.81 5.28
CA ALA A 341 8.10 9.37 6.61
C ALA A 341 9.55 9.79 6.89
N TYR A 342 10.43 9.62 5.91
CA TYR A 342 11.82 10.05 6.01
C TYR A 342 11.95 11.58 6.13
N TYR A 343 11.12 12.33 5.39
CA TYR A 343 11.11 13.80 5.45
C TYR A 343 10.68 14.32 6.81
N MET A 344 9.65 13.70 7.40
CA MET A 344 9.08 14.14 8.69
C MET A 344 9.95 13.74 9.89
N TYR A 345 10.52 12.54 9.87
CA TYR A 345 11.14 11.94 11.06
C TYR A 345 12.61 11.52 10.86
N GLY A 346 13.10 11.43 9.62
CA GLY A 346 14.44 10.94 9.30
C GLY A 346 15.56 12.01 9.36
N ARG A 347 15.26 13.22 9.84
CA ARG A 347 16.29 14.24 10.08
C ARG A 347 17.09 13.82 11.29
N GLU A 348 18.36 13.48 11.06
CA GLU A 348 19.37 13.30 12.10
C GLU A 348 19.73 14.63 12.76
#